data_34ab20ac7308ea835d2b359d1807526b
#
_entry.id   34ab20ac7308ea835d2b359d1807526b
#
_cell.length_a   1.000
_cell.length_b   1.000
_cell.length_c   1.000
_cell.angle_alpha   90.00
_cell.angle_beta   90.00
_cell.angle_gamma   90.00
#
_symmetry.space_group_name_H-M   'P 1'
#
loop_
_entity.id
_entity.type
_entity.pdbx_description
1 polymer ?
#
loop_
_entity_poly.entity_id
_entity_poly.type
_entity_poly.pdbx_seq_one_letter_code
_entity_poly.pdbx_strand_id
1 'polypeptide(L)'
;MKKDLNKTKRIYDLIGRTTILQDFALLQHSHLILTNDGPIAHMTSSLDVPTIVFFGPTMVDQFKPHGTHIHSLSKNFACSPCVLNNCSLKKSSDQAMCMDAIEVDDIKHIIQENVDFNK
;
A
#
# COMPACT_ATOMS: atom_id res chain seq x y z
N MET A 1 7.05 -9.64 -14.64
CA MET A 1 6.34 -8.37 -14.39
C MET A 1 7.11 -7.09 -14.72
N LYS A 2 8.45 -7.05 -14.59
CA LYS A 2 9.24 -5.85 -14.94
C LYS A 2 9.26 -5.47 -16.44
N LYS A 3 8.97 -6.39 -17.36
CA LYS A 3 9.14 -6.16 -18.82
C LYS A 3 8.01 -5.33 -19.46
N ASP A 4 6.81 -5.29 -18.88
CA ASP A 4 5.65 -4.65 -19.52
C ASP A 4 5.39 -3.21 -19.06
N LEU A 5 5.89 -2.83 -17.88
CA LEU A 5 5.72 -1.49 -17.32
C LEU A 5 6.48 -0.40 -18.11
N ASN A 6 7.63 -0.76 -18.70
CA ASN A 6 8.46 0.18 -19.47
C ASN A 6 7.87 0.61 -20.83
N LYS A 7 6.76 0.03 -21.28
CA LYS A 7 6.11 0.41 -22.54
C LYS A 7 5.16 1.60 -22.40
N THR A 8 4.78 1.97 -21.20
CA THR A 8 3.87 3.09 -20.95
C THR A 8 4.69 4.31 -20.54
N LYS A 9 4.71 5.35 -21.36
CA LYS A 9 5.43 6.62 -21.12
C LYS A 9 5.06 7.37 -19.81
N ARG A 10 4.20 6.78 -18.96
CA ARG A 10 3.68 7.38 -17.72
C ARG A 10 4.11 6.63 -16.46
N ILE A 11 4.94 5.58 -16.58
CA ILE A 11 5.41 4.79 -15.44
C ILE A 11 6.91 4.97 -15.30
N TYR A 12 7.35 5.34 -14.11
CA TYR A 12 8.74 5.54 -13.75
C TYR A 12 9.16 4.53 -12.69
N ASP A 13 10.13 3.67 -13.01
CA ASP A 13 10.73 2.74 -12.05
C ASP A 13 11.89 3.44 -11.34
N LEU A 14 11.69 3.75 -10.07
CA LEU A 14 12.67 4.42 -9.20
C LEU A 14 13.30 3.48 -8.17
N ILE A 15 13.04 2.17 -8.25
CA ILE A 15 13.55 1.18 -7.29
C ILE A 15 15.09 1.21 -7.26
N GLY A 16 15.66 1.50 -6.08
CA GLY A 16 17.10 1.59 -5.86
C GLY A 16 17.78 2.79 -6.51
N ARG A 17 17.02 3.82 -6.94
CA ARG A 17 17.54 5.03 -7.58
C ARG A 17 17.34 6.29 -6.76
N THR A 18 16.70 6.19 -5.61
CA THR A 18 16.38 7.30 -4.73
C THR A 18 16.97 7.10 -3.36
N THR A 19 17.28 8.21 -2.70
CA THR A 19 17.58 8.27 -1.28
C THR A 19 16.29 8.45 -0.48
N ILE A 20 16.31 8.19 0.82
CA ILE A 20 15.14 8.37 1.69
C ILE A 20 14.58 9.80 1.66
N LEU A 21 15.42 10.82 1.52
CA LEU A 21 14.99 12.20 1.40
C LEU A 21 14.30 12.48 0.07
N GLN A 22 14.77 11.86 -1.00
CA GLN A 22 14.12 11.94 -2.31
C GLN A 22 12.78 11.20 -2.32
N ASP A 23 12.70 10.04 -1.66
CA ASP A 23 11.45 9.31 -1.48
C ASP A 23 10.43 10.18 -0.73
N PHE A 24 10.85 10.83 0.37
CA PHE A 24 9.98 11.72 1.13
C PHE A 24 9.46 12.88 0.28
N ALA A 25 10.33 13.51 -0.52
CA ALA A 25 9.93 14.58 -1.44
C ALA A 25 8.93 14.09 -2.51
N LEU A 26 9.15 12.89 -3.06
CA LEU A 26 8.22 12.29 -4.03
C LEU A 26 6.86 12.00 -3.39
N LEU A 27 6.84 11.44 -2.18
CA LEU A 27 5.61 11.17 -1.44
C LEU A 27 4.84 12.47 -1.17
N GLN A 28 5.52 13.53 -0.74
CA GLN A 28 4.90 14.83 -0.44
C GLN A 28 4.22 15.46 -1.67
N HIS A 29 4.73 15.22 -2.87
CA HIS A 29 4.18 15.73 -4.12
C HIS A 29 3.25 14.75 -4.85
N SER A 30 2.94 13.62 -4.23
CA SER A 30 2.00 12.64 -4.77
C SER A 30 0.55 13.04 -4.51
N HIS A 31 -0.36 12.67 -5.41
CA HIS A 31 -1.81 12.86 -5.21
C HIS A 31 -2.44 11.70 -4.44
N LEU A 32 -1.82 10.53 -4.51
CA LEU A 32 -2.23 9.32 -3.83
C LEU A 32 -1.03 8.42 -3.64
N ILE A 33 -0.94 7.79 -2.48
CA ILE A 33 0.09 6.81 -2.16
C ILE A 33 -0.56 5.45 -1.92
N LEU A 34 -0.02 4.42 -2.57
CA LEU A 34 -0.38 3.03 -2.35
C LEU A 34 0.85 2.31 -1.79
N THR A 35 0.74 1.74 -0.62
CA THR A 35 1.88 1.10 0.05
C THR A 35 1.44 -0.09 0.89
N ASN A 36 2.38 -1.00 1.15
CA ASN A 36 2.20 -2.03 2.18
C ASN A 36 2.42 -1.43 3.57
N ASP A 37 2.00 -2.17 4.60
CA ASP A 37 2.39 -1.89 5.97
C ASP A 37 3.94 -1.93 6.10
N GLY A 38 4.53 -0.80 6.48
CA GLY A 38 5.98 -0.63 6.55
C GLY A 38 6.42 0.82 6.65
N PRO A 39 7.73 1.09 6.50
CA PRO A 39 8.31 2.44 6.70
C PRO A 39 7.65 3.53 5.87
N ILE A 40 7.34 3.26 4.60
CA ILE A 40 6.69 4.23 3.72
C ILE A 40 5.32 4.64 4.29
N ALA A 41 4.53 3.68 4.77
CA ALA A 41 3.23 3.96 5.38
C ALA A 41 3.36 4.93 6.57
N HIS A 42 4.38 4.75 7.41
CA HIS A 42 4.63 5.63 8.56
C HIS A 42 5.15 7.01 8.16
N MET A 43 5.95 7.11 7.10
CA MET A 43 6.39 8.40 6.56
C MET A 43 5.19 9.25 6.12
N THR A 44 4.15 8.65 5.58
CA THR A 44 2.95 9.38 5.12
C THR A 44 2.13 10.00 6.24
N SER A 45 2.31 9.57 7.51
CA SER A 45 1.63 10.17 8.67
C SER A 45 1.93 11.67 8.83
N SER A 46 3.10 12.12 8.39
CA SER A 46 3.53 13.53 8.46
C SER A 46 3.22 14.32 7.18
N LEU A 47 2.62 13.65 6.19
CA LEU A 47 2.24 14.23 4.92
C LEU A 47 0.71 14.30 4.83
N ASP A 48 0.18 15.37 4.30
CA ASP A 48 -1.27 15.50 4.06
C ASP A 48 -1.63 14.94 2.66
N VAL A 49 -1.19 13.69 2.40
CA VAL A 49 -1.40 13.00 1.12
C VAL A 49 -2.26 11.77 1.34
N PRO A 50 -3.38 11.62 0.62
CA PRO A 50 -4.20 10.42 0.70
C PRO A 50 -3.37 9.16 0.50
N THR A 51 -3.45 8.24 1.47
CA THR A 51 -2.63 7.03 1.48
C THR A 51 -3.49 5.80 1.74
N ILE A 52 -3.38 4.78 0.89
CA ILE A 52 -4.00 3.47 1.12
C ILE A 52 -2.89 2.50 1.52
N VAL A 53 -3.03 1.93 2.71
CA VAL A 53 -2.09 0.96 3.28
C VAL A 53 -2.68 -0.43 3.24
N PHE A 54 -1.99 -1.35 2.57
CA PHE A 54 -2.37 -2.75 2.47
C PHE A 54 -1.86 -3.54 3.66
N PHE A 55 -2.78 -4.14 4.41
CA PHE A 55 -2.48 -5.00 5.55
C PHE A 55 -2.76 -6.45 5.20
N GLY A 56 -1.77 -7.30 5.42
CA GLY A 56 -1.88 -8.74 5.26
C GLY A 56 -1.84 -9.46 6.62
N PRO A 57 -0.66 -9.96 7.03
CA PRO A 57 -0.51 -10.74 8.25
C PRO A 57 -0.47 -9.90 9.53
N THR A 58 -0.34 -8.57 9.42
CA THR A 58 -0.16 -7.66 10.56
C THR A 58 -1.47 -7.10 11.09
N MET A 59 -1.48 -6.67 12.34
CA MET A 59 -2.66 -6.11 13.01
C MET A 59 -2.86 -4.65 12.63
N VAL A 60 -3.97 -4.33 11.96
CA VAL A 60 -4.31 -2.96 11.55
C VAL A 60 -4.31 -2.01 12.75
N ASP A 61 -4.96 -2.38 13.85
CA ASP A 61 -5.12 -1.51 15.03
C ASP A 61 -3.80 -1.14 15.70
N GLN A 62 -2.77 -2.00 15.57
CA GLN A 62 -1.46 -1.75 16.17
C GLN A 62 -0.48 -1.03 15.24
N PHE A 63 -0.59 -1.29 13.94
CA PHE A 63 0.44 -0.87 12.97
C PHE A 63 -0.05 0.19 11.99
N LYS A 64 -1.35 0.52 12.00
CA LYS A 64 -1.87 1.59 11.15
C LYS A 64 -1.20 2.93 11.51
N PRO A 65 -0.60 3.62 10.52
CA PRO A 65 -0.10 4.97 10.71
C PRO A 65 -1.21 5.95 11.11
N HIS A 66 -0.86 7.00 11.83
CA HIS A 66 -1.82 8.03 12.25
C HIS A 66 -2.13 9.01 11.11
N GLY A 67 -3.37 9.43 11.01
CA GLY A 67 -3.83 10.45 10.07
C GLY A 67 -5.20 10.13 9.49
N THR A 68 -6.03 11.15 9.29
CA THR A 68 -7.37 11.02 8.69
C THR A 68 -7.29 10.72 7.19
N HIS A 69 -6.16 11.06 6.55
CA HIS A 69 -5.85 10.79 5.16
C HIS A 69 -5.32 9.37 4.90
N ILE A 70 -5.20 8.53 5.96
CA ILE A 70 -4.68 7.17 5.84
C ILE A 70 -5.81 6.16 5.93
N HIS A 71 -5.98 5.40 4.86
CA HIS A 71 -7.00 4.37 4.70
C HIS A 71 -6.37 2.99 4.73
N SER A 72 -6.83 2.13 5.63
CA SER A 72 -6.34 0.76 5.75
C SER A 72 -7.20 -0.17 4.90
N LEU A 73 -6.57 -1.01 4.09
CA LEU A 73 -7.21 -2.05 3.33
C LEU A 73 -6.70 -3.41 3.78
N SER A 74 -7.58 -4.21 4.35
CA SER A 74 -7.31 -5.56 4.84
C SER A 74 -8.45 -6.49 4.48
N LYS A 75 -8.14 -7.76 4.22
CA LYS A 75 -9.12 -8.83 4.05
C LYS A 75 -9.12 -9.71 5.29
N ASN A 76 -10.30 -9.89 5.86
CA ASN A 76 -10.47 -10.67 7.09
C ASN A 76 -10.45 -12.18 6.76
N PHE A 77 -9.30 -12.80 6.96
CA PHE A 77 -9.16 -14.24 6.96
C PHE A 77 -9.20 -14.78 8.39
N ALA A 78 -9.66 -16.02 8.56
CA ALA A 78 -9.71 -16.66 9.87
C ALA A 78 -8.33 -16.75 10.56
N CYS A 79 -7.24 -16.72 9.79
CA CYS A 79 -5.87 -16.70 10.30
C CYS A 79 -5.27 -15.29 10.45
N SER A 80 -5.98 -14.23 10.07
CA SER A 80 -5.45 -12.87 10.10
C SER A 80 -5.97 -12.12 11.34
N PRO A 81 -5.09 -11.43 12.08
CA PRO A 81 -3.66 -11.28 11.88
C PRO A 81 -2.87 -12.50 12.37
N CYS A 82 -1.99 -13.05 11.56
CA CYS A 82 -1.18 -14.21 11.94
C CYS A 82 0.28 -13.86 12.29
N VAL A 83 0.76 -12.69 11.86
CA VAL A 83 2.13 -12.19 12.09
C VAL A 83 3.22 -13.19 11.68
N LEU A 84 2.91 -14.11 10.76
CA LEU A 84 3.81 -15.14 10.30
C LEU A 84 4.57 -14.71 9.04
N ASN A 85 5.85 -15.07 8.99
CA ASN A 85 6.68 -14.84 7.80
C ASN A 85 6.32 -15.76 6.63
N ASN A 86 5.67 -16.89 6.92
CA ASN A 86 5.24 -17.85 5.91
C ASN A 86 3.74 -18.11 6.03
N CYS A 87 3.01 -17.92 4.95
CA CYS A 87 1.59 -18.19 4.90
C CYS A 87 1.33 -19.71 4.83
N SER A 88 0.59 -20.24 5.79
CA SER A 88 0.17 -21.65 5.80
C SER A 88 -0.91 -21.98 4.78
N LEU A 89 -1.58 -20.96 4.23
CA LEU A 89 -2.67 -21.10 3.26
C LEU A 89 -2.23 -20.83 1.81
N LYS A 90 -0.93 -20.83 1.53
CA LYS A 90 -0.41 -20.67 0.16
C LYS A 90 -0.98 -21.75 -0.76
N LYS A 91 -1.56 -21.37 -1.88
CA LYS A 91 -2.01 -22.32 -2.89
C LYS A 91 -0.94 -22.61 -3.94
N SER A 92 -0.37 -21.61 -4.59
CA SER A 92 0.61 -21.80 -5.67
C SER A 92 1.49 -20.58 -5.93
N SER A 93 1.14 -19.43 -5.39
CA SER A 93 1.95 -18.20 -5.46
C SER A 93 2.79 -18.07 -4.19
N ASP A 94 3.93 -17.41 -4.28
CA ASP A 94 4.75 -17.11 -3.09
C ASP A 94 4.12 -16.04 -2.18
N GLN A 95 2.93 -15.53 -2.53
CA GLN A 95 2.25 -14.48 -1.82
C GLN A 95 1.30 -15.01 -0.75
N ALA A 96 1.08 -14.23 0.28
CA ALA A 96 0.10 -14.52 1.32
C ALA A 96 -1.32 -14.35 0.77
N MET A 97 -2.22 -15.30 1.04
CA MET A 97 -3.60 -15.26 0.54
C MET A 97 -4.37 -14.01 0.92
N CYS A 98 -4.10 -13.44 2.10
CA CYS A 98 -4.74 -12.20 2.54
C CYS A 98 -4.33 -10.99 1.67
N MET A 99 -3.14 -11.01 1.06
CA MET A 99 -2.71 -9.99 0.11
C MET A 99 -3.25 -10.27 -1.30
N ASP A 100 -3.26 -11.53 -1.73
CA ASP A 100 -3.83 -11.95 -3.02
C ASP A 100 -5.34 -11.66 -3.14
N ALA A 101 -6.05 -11.63 -2.02
CA ALA A 101 -7.47 -11.35 -1.97
C ALA A 101 -7.82 -9.86 -2.13
N ILE A 102 -6.84 -8.97 -2.08
CA ILE A 102 -7.06 -7.54 -2.33
C ILE A 102 -7.22 -7.32 -3.83
N GLU A 103 -8.40 -6.84 -4.21
CA GLU A 103 -8.75 -6.61 -5.60
C GLU A 103 -8.62 -5.12 -5.98
N VAL A 104 -8.46 -4.85 -7.26
CA VAL A 104 -8.39 -3.48 -7.78
C VAL A 104 -9.66 -2.69 -7.46
N ASP A 105 -10.81 -3.34 -7.42
CA ASP A 105 -12.07 -2.67 -7.13
C ASP A 105 -12.19 -2.24 -5.66
N ASP A 106 -11.56 -2.94 -4.72
CA ASP A 106 -11.44 -2.47 -3.33
C ASP A 106 -10.71 -1.12 -3.26
N ILE A 107 -9.62 -1.01 -4.00
CA ILE A 107 -8.81 0.23 -4.06
C ILE A 107 -9.61 1.36 -4.71
N LYS A 108 -10.28 1.09 -5.83
CA LYS A 108 -11.12 2.09 -6.52
C LYS A 108 -12.22 2.62 -5.62
N HIS A 109 -12.85 1.75 -4.84
CA HIS A 109 -13.92 2.14 -3.91
C HIS A 109 -13.40 3.12 -2.85
N ILE A 110 -12.25 2.83 -2.22
CA ILE A 110 -11.63 3.74 -1.25
C ILE A 110 -11.28 5.08 -1.91
N ILE A 111 -10.75 5.07 -3.13
CA ILE A 111 -10.40 6.28 -3.87
C ILE A 111 -11.64 7.14 -4.12
N GLN A 112 -12.72 6.54 -4.60
CA GLN A 112 -13.96 7.26 -4.91
C GLN A 112 -14.59 7.92 -3.69
N GLU A 113 -14.47 7.30 -2.51
CA GLU A 113 -15.07 7.80 -1.28
C GLU A 113 -14.21 8.83 -0.56
N ASN A 114 -12.88 8.77 -0.70
CA ASN A 114 -11.97 9.44 0.22
C ASN A 114 -10.91 10.34 -0.46
N VAL A 115 -10.77 10.28 -1.79
CA VAL A 115 -9.71 11.02 -2.49
C VAL A 115 -10.31 12.07 -3.41
N ASP A 116 -10.01 13.34 -3.12
CA ASP A 116 -10.37 14.45 -3.99
C ASP A 116 -9.14 14.86 -4.83
N PHE A 117 -9.18 14.57 -6.14
CA PHE A 117 -8.13 14.92 -7.08
C PHE A 117 -8.20 16.37 -7.59
N ASN A 118 -9.16 17.17 -7.12
CA ASN A 118 -9.34 18.56 -7.55
C ASN A 118 -8.69 19.57 -6.58
N LYS A 119 -7.98 19.07 -5.57
CA LYS A 119 -7.21 19.91 -4.64
C LYS A 119 -5.84 20.24 -5.20
#